data_4f0fc3ff129633cbca163286f879b980
#
_entry.id   4f0fc3ff129633cbca163286f879b980
#
_cell.length_a   1.000
_cell.length_b   1.000
_cell.length_c   1.000
_cell.angle_alpha   90.00
_cell.angle_beta   90.00
_cell.angle_gamma   90.00
#
_symmetry.space_group_name_H-M   'P 1'
#
loop_
_entity.id
_entity.type
_entity.pdbx_description
1 polymer ?
#
loop_
_entity_poly.entity_id
_entity_poly.type
_entity_poly.pdbx_seq_one_letter_code
_entity_poly.pdbx_strand_id
1 'polypeptide(L)'
;FRIVVAAMPIAAIGMMASGILRAHGDARRAMNVTLVAGAVNAILDPILIFWAGLGLEGAAYASVAARFATLITALYPIFKHYGGFAKIDLPRFKTDLKPIIAIAAPAMLTNVATPIGNGFVTRTISEFGDSAVAAMAVTGRLTPLAFCVLFALSGAVGTLIGQKFGAKQFGRVRGTLIKAVQFTAIYVAVMWAILMVAHGFISDSFQLSGEGATIVFWFALRSTFCAALFSRPPLTGA
;
A
#
# COMPACT_ATOMS: atom_id res chain seq x y z
N PHE A 1 -7.30 -20.63 -3.03
CA PHE A 1 -7.99 -19.63 -2.20
C PHE A 1 -7.95 -20.00 -0.72
N ARG A 2 -8.37 -21.21 -0.31
CA ARG A 2 -8.39 -21.66 1.10
C ARG A 2 -7.03 -21.52 1.81
N ILE A 3 -5.93 -21.86 1.14
CA ILE A 3 -4.55 -21.79 1.66
C ILE A 3 -4.18 -20.34 2.03
N VAL A 4 -4.48 -19.39 1.14
CA VAL A 4 -4.14 -17.97 1.35
C VAL A 4 -4.98 -17.35 2.46
N VAL A 5 -6.28 -17.72 2.55
CA VAL A 5 -7.18 -17.24 3.60
C VAL A 5 -6.77 -17.74 4.98
N ALA A 6 -6.35 -19.00 5.10
CA ALA A 6 -5.86 -19.54 6.37
C ALA A 6 -4.60 -18.81 6.89
N ALA A 7 -3.79 -18.23 6.01
CA ALA A 7 -2.61 -17.44 6.38
C ALA A 7 -2.89 -15.94 6.61
N MET A 8 -4.13 -15.47 6.53
CA MET A 8 -4.47 -14.06 6.80
C MET A 8 -4.16 -13.61 8.24
N PRO A 9 -4.44 -14.39 9.30
CA PRO A 9 -4.07 -13.98 10.65
C PRO A 9 -2.56 -13.78 10.82
N ILE A 10 -1.75 -14.63 10.19
CA ILE A 10 -0.28 -14.52 10.19
C ILE A 10 0.16 -13.21 9.54
N ALA A 11 -0.42 -12.88 8.38
CA ALA A 11 -0.18 -11.62 7.70
C ALA A 11 -0.55 -10.41 8.57
N ALA A 12 -1.70 -10.44 9.25
CA ALA A 12 -2.15 -9.36 10.12
C ALA A 12 -1.17 -9.11 11.28
N ILE A 13 -0.71 -10.18 11.95
CA ILE A 13 0.28 -10.07 13.02
C ILE A 13 1.62 -9.52 12.48
N GLY A 14 2.07 -9.98 11.33
CA GLY A 14 3.30 -9.48 10.69
C GLY A 14 3.22 -8.00 10.33
N MET A 15 2.09 -7.56 9.79
CA MET A 15 1.83 -6.14 9.47
C MET A 15 1.78 -5.28 10.74
N MET A 16 1.12 -5.75 11.80
CA MET A 16 1.08 -5.08 13.11
C MET A 16 2.49 -4.94 13.69
N ALA A 17 3.28 -6.02 13.69
CA ALA A 17 4.66 -6.02 14.17
C ALA A 17 5.55 -5.05 13.37
N SER A 18 5.41 -4.99 12.04
CA SER A 18 6.09 -4.01 11.20
C SER A 18 5.65 -2.57 11.51
N GLY A 19 4.38 -2.36 11.86
CA GLY A 19 3.85 -1.08 12.35
C GLY A 19 4.49 -0.64 13.67
N ILE A 20 4.66 -1.57 14.61
CA ILE A 20 5.35 -1.31 15.90
C ILE A 20 6.80 -0.86 15.66
N LEU A 21 7.55 -1.52 14.78
CA LEU A 21 8.91 -1.11 14.44
C LEU A 21 8.96 0.32 13.88
N ARG A 22 8.02 0.67 13.01
CA ARG A 22 7.90 2.04 12.49
C ARG A 22 7.56 3.06 13.59
N ALA A 23 6.68 2.71 14.51
CA ALA A 23 6.32 3.57 15.62
C ALA A 23 7.52 3.86 16.55
N HIS A 24 8.44 2.90 16.73
CA HIS A 24 9.70 3.08 17.45
C HIS A 24 10.76 3.86 16.64
N GLY A 25 10.46 4.29 15.41
CA GLY A 25 11.41 4.99 14.54
C GLY A 25 12.42 4.09 13.83
N ASP A 26 12.28 2.77 13.96
CA ASP A 26 13.17 1.79 13.33
C ASP A 26 12.76 1.49 11.88
N ALA A 27 12.88 2.51 11.04
CA ALA A 27 12.51 2.43 9.63
C ALA A 27 13.35 1.38 8.88
N ARG A 28 14.63 1.19 9.25
CA ARG A 28 15.51 0.21 8.58
C ARG A 28 15.04 -1.21 8.78
N ARG A 29 14.68 -1.60 10.01
CA ARG A 29 14.18 -2.95 10.28
C ARG A 29 12.80 -3.15 9.69
N ALA A 30 11.91 -2.16 9.76
CA ALA A 30 10.61 -2.22 9.09
C ALA A 30 10.74 -2.38 7.56
N MET A 31 11.71 -1.72 6.93
CA MET A 31 12.03 -1.90 5.52
C MET A 31 12.53 -3.32 5.23
N ASN A 32 13.44 -3.84 6.05
CA ASN A 32 13.98 -5.19 5.89
C ASN A 32 12.87 -6.26 5.95
N VAL A 33 11.85 -6.09 6.78
CA VAL A 33 10.68 -6.99 6.82
C VAL A 33 10.02 -7.08 5.45
N THR A 34 9.81 -5.95 4.79
CA THR A 34 9.18 -5.91 3.46
C THR A 34 10.11 -6.48 2.38
N LEU A 35 11.42 -6.16 2.45
CA LEU A 35 12.41 -6.68 1.50
C LEU A 35 12.55 -8.20 1.58
N VAL A 36 12.63 -8.75 2.79
CA VAL A 36 12.72 -10.21 2.98
C VAL A 36 11.46 -10.90 2.48
N ALA A 37 10.28 -10.37 2.78
CA ALA A 37 9.02 -10.92 2.27
C ALA A 37 8.96 -10.90 0.74
N GLY A 38 9.37 -9.79 0.12
CA GLY A 38 9.44 -9.66 -1.34
C GLY A 38 10.45 -10.61 -1.96
N ALA A 39 11.64 -10.74 -1.36
CA ALA A 39 12.68 -11.67 -1.82
C ALA A 39 12.24 -13.13 -1.73
N VAL A 40 11.61 -13.52 -0.61
CA VAL A 40 11.05 -14.87 -0.45
C VAL A 40 10.01 -15.17 -1.51
N ASN A 41 9.11 -14.22 -1.78
CA ASN A 41 8.09 -14.39 -2.82
C ASN A 41 8.71 -14.47 -4.21
N ALA A 42 9.64 -13.55 -4.55
CA ALA A 42 10.31 -13.52 -5.85
C ALA A 42 11.14 -14.78 -6.14
N ILE A 43 11.68 -15.43 -5.11
CA ILE A 43 12.46 -16.67 -5.27
C ILE A 43 11.53 -17.90 -5.30
N LEU A 44 10.55 -17.96 -4.40
CA LEU A 44 9.70 -19.14 -4.29
C LEU A 44 8.62 -19.22 -5.37
N ASP A 45 8.14 -18.08 -5.89
CA ASP A 45 7.14 -18.09 -6.97
C ASP A 45 7.63 -18.86 -8.21
N PRO A 46 8.80 -18.53 -8.81
CA PRO A 46 9.30 -19.29 -9.97
C PRO A 46 9.57 -20.76 -9.65
N ILE A 47 10.11 -21.04 -8.47
CA ILE A 47 10.47 -22.39 -8.05
C ILE A 47 9.20 -23.25 -7.91
N LEU A 48 8.19 -22.78 -7.21
CA LEU A 48 6.99 -23.56 -6.93
C LEU A 48 6.03 -23.60 -8.12
N ILE A 49 5.97 -22.54 -8.92
CA ILE A 49 5.09 -22.48 -10.10
C ILE A 49 5.66 -23.32 -11.23
N PHE A 50 6.93 -23.11 -11.59
CA PHE A 50 7.51 -23.69 -12.80
C PHE A 50 8.33 -24.95 -12.51
N TRP A 51 9.17 -24.93 -11.48
CA TRP A 51 10.09 -26.05 -11.21
C TRP A 51 9.39 -27.21 -10.50
N ALA A 52 8.56 -26.92 -9.51
CA ALA A 52 7.75 -27.93 -8.83
C ALA A 52 6.45 -28.27 -9.58
N GLY A 53 6.11 -27.55 -10.64
CA GLY A 53 4.92 -27.81 -11.47
C GLY A 53 3.58 -27.60 -10.75
N LEU A 54 3.57 -26.93 -9.59
CA LEU A 54 2.36 -26.75 -8.77
C LEU A 54 1.42 -25.64 -9.30
N GLY A 55 1.83 -24.90 -10.34
CA GLY A 55 1.01 -23.87 -10.94
C GLY A 55 0.45 -22.86 -9.95
N LEU A 56 -0.86 -22.66 -9.93
CA LEU A 56 -1.55 -21.70 -9.06
C LEU A 56 -1.44 -22.04 -7.57
N GLU A 57 -1.34 -23.31 -7.22
CA GLU A 57 -1.13 -23.73 -5.83
C GLU A 57 0.28 -23.39 -5.35
N GLY A 58 1.27 -23.48 -6.22
CA GLY A 58 2.64 -23.06 -5.94
C GLY A 58 2.72 -21.59 -5.57
N ALA A 59 2.05 -20.69 -6.29
CA ALA A 59 1.93 -19.28 -5.97
C ALA A 59 1.25 -19.04 -4.59
N ALA A 60 0.27 -19.86 -4.25
CA ALA A 60 -0.37 -19.77 -2.94
C ALA A 60 0.59 -20.16 -1.80
N TYR A 61 1.38 -21.22 -1.96
CA TYR A 61 2.39 -21.63 -0.97
C TYR A 61 3.52 -20.61 -0.85
N ALA A 62 4.01 -20.04 -1.94
CA ALA A 62 5.00 -18.98 -1.92
C ALA A 62 4.50 -17.75 -1.15
N SER A 63 3.25 -17.35 -1.39
CA SER A 63 2.61 -16.26 -0.64
C SER A 63 2.51 -16.54 0.86
N VAL A 64 2.20 -17.76 1.25
CA VAL A 64 2.16 -18.18 2.66
C VAL A 64 3.55 -18.13 3.28
N ALA A 65 4.55 -18.68 2.59
CA ALA A 65 5.95 -18.63 3.04
C ALA A 65 6.44 -17.18 3.24
N ALA A 66 6.12 -16.28 2.31
CA ALA A 66 6.44 -14.86 2.44
C ALA A 66 5.77 -14.21 3.66
N ARG A 67 4.54 -14.60 4.03
CA ARG A 67 3.87 -14.13 5.25
C ARG A 67 4.56 -14.64 6.52
N PHE A 68 4.99 -15.89 6.55
CA PHE A 68 5.82 -16.41 7.65
C PHE A 68 7.15 -15.68 7.75
N ALA A 69 7.82 -15.44 6.63
CA ALA A 69 9.06 -14.66 6.61
C ALA A 69 8.83 -13.23 7.16
N THR A 70 7.74 -12.58 6.77
CA THR A 70 7.31 -11.28 7.33
C THR A 70 7.16 -11.35 8.84
N LEU A 71 6.43 -12.35 9.34
CA LEU A 71 6.17 -12.52 10.76
C LEU A 71 7.48 -12.70 11.55
N ILE A 72 8.33 -13.62 11.12
CA ILE A 72 9.60 -13.92 11.79
C ILE A 72 10.51 -12.69 11.78
N THR A 73 10.69 -12.06 10.61
CA THR A 73 11.57 -10.90 10.45
C THR A 73 11.08 -9.69 11.24
N ALA A 74 9.77 -9.53 11.43
CA ALA A 74 9.18 -8.43 12.20
C ALA A 74 9.23 -8.71 13.71
N LEU A 75 8.96 -9.93 14.15
CA LEU A 75 8.93 -10.29 15.56
C LEU A 75 10.34 -10.41 16.18
N TYR A 76 11.30 -10.92 15.41
CA TYR A 76 12.67 -11.10 15.91
C TYR A 76 13.27 -9.82 16.52
N PRO A 77 13.24 -8.65 15.88
CA PRO A 77 13.72 -7.40 16.47
C PRO A 77 12.93 -6.97 17.71
N ILE A 78 11.60 -7.23 17.73
CA ILE A 78 10.73 -6.86 18.84
C ILE A 78 11.16 -7.60 20.11
N PHE A 79 11.39 -8.89 20.00
CA PHE A 79 11.84 -9.69 21.14
C PHE A 79 13.29 -9.41 21.55
N LYS A 80 14.18 -9.20 20.58
CA LYS A 80 15.61 -9.02 20.86
C LYS A 80 15.98 -7.63 21.36
N HIS A 81 15.33 -6.59 20.86
CA HIS A 81 15.74 -5.19 21.13
C HIS A 81 14.71 -4.38 21.92
N TYR A 82 13.44 -4.79 21.91
CA TYR A 82 12.37 -4.04 22.56
C TYR A 82 11.73 -4.79 23.74
N GLY A 83 12.35 -5.90 24.18
CA GLY A 83 11.89 -6.64 25.37
C GLY A 83 10.63 -7.49 25.16
N GLY A 84 10.18 -7.66 23.90
CA GLY A 84 9.00 -8.46 23.56
C GLY A 84 7.68 -7.79 23.88
N PHE A 85 6.67 -8.60 24.16
CA PHE A 85 5.33 -8.11 24.50
C PHE A 85 5.18 -8.01 26.02
N ALA A 86 4.56 -6.94 26.50
CA ALA A 86 4.17 -6.80 27.89
C ALA A 86 3.16 -7.88 28.28
N LYS A 87 3.10 -8.23 29.57
CA LYS A 87 2.06 -9.13 30.09
C LYS A 87 0.67 -8.51 29.83
N ILE A 88 -0.26 -9.36 29.42
CA ILE A 88 -1.63 -8.92 29.16
C ILE A 88 -2.28 -8.53 30.49
N ASP A 89 -2.59 -7.24 30.62
CA ASP A 89 -3.32 -6.66 31.74
C ASP A 89 -4.75 -6.36 31.25
N LEU A 90 -5.70 -7.20 31.61
CA LEU A 90 -7.10 -7.10 31.18
C LEU A 90 -7.77 -5.75 31.52
N PRO A 91 -7.58 -5.16 32.71
CA PRO A 91 -8.07 -3.82 33.03
C PRO A 91 -7.54 -2.74 32.07
N ARG A 92 -6.23 -2.73 31.81
CA ARG A 92 -5.60 -1.80 30.87
C ARG A 92 -6.05 -2.02 29.44
N PHE A 93 -6.19 -3.28 29.02
CA PHE A 93 -6.69 -3.62 27.69
C PHE A 93 -8.07 -2.99 27.40
N LYS A 94 -9.01 -3.04 28.35
CA LYS A 94 -10.32 -2.42 28.20
C LYS A 94 -10.25 -0.89 28.09
N THR A 95 -9.35 -0.26 28.83
CA THR A 95 -9.17 1.19 28.80
C THR A 95 -8.55 1.66 27.49
N ASP A 96 -7.56 0.89 26.98
CA ASP A 96 -6.86 1.23 25.75
C ASP A 96 -7.65 0.87 24.49
N LEU A 97 -8.59 -0.06 24.58
CA LEU A 97 -9.41 -0.50 23.45
C LEU A 97 -10.29 0.62 22.87
N LYS A 98 -10.84 1.48 23.71
CA LYS A 98 -11.71 2.58 23.28
C LYS A 98 -11.00 3.59 22.38
N PRO A 99 -9.83 4.15 22.74
CA PRO A 99 -9.09 5.05 21.86
C PRO A 99 -8.56 4.33 20.62
N ILE A 100 -8.18 3.05 20.70
CA ILE A 100 -7.74 2.28 19.54
C ILE A 100 -8.88 2.12 18.53
N ILE A 101 -10.08 1.73 18.98
CA ILE A 101 -11.24 1.59 18.09
C ILE A 101 -11.64 2.95 17.50
N ALA A 102 -11.60 4.03 18.26
CA ALA A 102 -11.93 5.36 17.75
C ALA A 102 -11.06 5.79 16.56
N ILE A 103 -9.81 5.32 16.50
CA ILE A 103 -8.90 5.60 15.39
C ILE A 103 -9.03 4.51 14.30
N ALA A 104 -9.14 3.25 14.70
CA ALA A 104 -9.16 2.12 13.77
C ALA A 104 -10.47 2.03 12.97
N ALA A 105 -11.63 2.35 13.57
CA ALA A 105 -12.92 2.19 12.90
C ALA A 105 -13.05 3.11 11.66
N PRO A 106 -12.75 4.41 11.71
CA PRO A 106 -12.75 5.25 10.50
C PRO A 106 -11.75 4.76 9.44
N ALA A 107 -10.56 4.32 9.87
CA ALA A 107 -9.55 3.78 8.96
C ALA A 107 -10.02 2.48 8.28
N MET A 108 -10.69 1.59 9.01
CA MET A 108 -11.29 0.38 8.45
C MET A 108 -12.38 0.70 7.44
N LEU A 109 -13.26 1.66 7.74
CA LEU A 109 -14.32 2.09 6.82
C LEU A 109 -13.74 2.63 5.51
N THR A 110 -12.69 3.44 5.59
CA THR A 110 -11.99 3.97 4.41
C THR A 110 -11.37 2.84 3.57
N ASN A 111 -10.73 1.85 4.23
CA ASN A 111 -10.14 0.72 3.53
C ASN A 111 -11.18 -0.21 2.89
N VAL A 112 -12.37 -0.36 3.48
CA VAL A 112 -13.47 -1.15 2.91
C VAL A 112 -14.17 -0.40 1.78
N ALA A 113 -14.28 0.91 1.85
CA ALA A 113 -14.90 1.72 0.80
C ALA A 113 -14.19 1.59 -0.56
N THR A 114 -12.87 1.46 -0.57
CA THR A 114 -12.08 1.34 -1.81
C THR A 114 -12.41 0.09 -2.63
N PRO A 115 -12.42 -1.15 -2.09
CA PRO A 115 -12.84 -2.33 -2.83
C PRO A 115 -14.29 -2.28 -3.30
N ILE A 116 -15.19 -1.73 -2.48
CA ILE A 116 -16.60 -1.56 -2.85
C ILE A 116 -16.73 -0.60 -4.03
N GLY A 117 -16.06 0.55 -3.96
CA GLY A 117 -16.03 1.51 -5.06
C GLY A 117 -15.47 0.92 -6.35
N ASN A 118 -14.35 0.20 -6.26
CA ASN A 118 -13.75 -0.49 -7.40
C ASN A 118 -14.68 -1.55 -7.99
N GLY A 119 -15.39 -2.31 -7.15
CA GLY A 119 -16.37 -3.31 -7.61
C GLY A 119 -17.53 -2.65 -8.37
N PHE A 120 -18.05 -1.53 -7.87
CA PHE A 120 -19.09 -0.77 -8.55
C PHE A 120 -18.62 -0.22 -9.90
N VAL A 121 -17.43 0.39 -9.94
CA VAL A 121 -16.83 0.91 -11.17
C VAL A 121 -16.60 -0.21 -12.18
N THR A 122 -16.08 -1.36 -11.76
CA THR A 122 -15.86 -2.52 -12.64
C THR A 122 -17.17 -3.03 -13.23
N ARG A 123 -18.24 -3.08 -12.43
CA ARG A 123 -19.57 -3.47 -12.91
C ARG A 123 -20.09 -2.51 -13.97
N THR A 124 -19.98 -1.19 -13.74
CA THR A 124 -20.42 -0.18 -14.72
C THR A 124 -19.59 -0.26 -16.00
N ILE A 125 -18.27 -0.47 -15.90
CA ILE A 125 -17.40 -0.56 -17.07
C ILE A 125 -17.68 -1.85 -17.88
N SER A 126 -18.16 -2.91 -17.26
CA SER A 126 -18.48 -4.16 -17.98
C SER A 126 -19.60 -3.98 -19.00
N GLU A 127 -20.42 -2.95 -18.87
CA GLU A 127 -21.47 -2.60 -19.86
C GLU A 127 -20.88 -2.02 -21.16
N PHE A 128 -19.63 -1.54 -21.14
CA PHE A 128 -18.93 -0.99 -22.31
C PHE A 128 -18.08 -2.04 -23.07
N GLY A 129 -18.15 -3.31 -22.67
CA GLY A 129 -17.48 -4.43 -23.35
C GLY A 129 -16.15 -4.86 -22.73
N ASP A 130 -15.63 -5.97 -23.23
CA ASP A 130 -14.45 -6.65 -22.68
C ASP A 130 -13.16 -5.81 -22.81
N SER A 131 -13.04 -5.01 -23.86
CA SER A 131 -11.88 -4.12 -24.06
C SER A 131 -11.78 -3.04 -22.97
N ALA A 132 -12.92 -2.51 -22.53
CA ALA A 132 -12.98 -1.53 -21.45
C ALA A 132 -12.61 -2.16 -20.10
N VAL A 133 -13.07 -3.38 -19.83
CA VAL A 133 -12.69 -4.14 -18.63
C VAL A 133 -11.20 -4.46 -18.61
N ALA A 134 -10.63 -4.88 -19.76
CA ALA A 134 -9.19 -5.13 -19.89
C ALA A 134 -8.37 -3.87 -19.63
N ALA A 135 -8.75 -2.73 -20.20
CA ALA A 135 -8.09 -1.45 -19.96
C ALA A 135 -8.15 -1.03 -18.47
N MET A 136 -9.28 -1.24 -17.81
CA MET A 136 -9.42 -0.99 -16.36
C MET A 136 -8.52 -1.90 -15.54
N ALA A 137 -8.39 -3.18 -15.91
CA ALA A 137 -7.50 -4.13 -15.24
C ALA A 137 -6.02 -3.72 -15.39
N VAL A 138 -5.60 -3.28 -16.57
CA VAL A 138 -4.24 -2.74 -16.83
C VAL A 138 -4.00 -1.49 -16.00
N THR A 139 -4.93 -0.54 -16.01
CA THR A 139 -4.87 0.69 -15.21
C THR A 139 -4.75 0.38 -13.72
N GLY A 140 -5.52 -0.58 -13.21
CA GLY A 140 -5.49 -1.03 -11.82
C GLY A 140 -4.14 -1.63 -11.40
N ARG A 141 -3.37 -2.18 -12.35
CA ARG A 141 -2.00 -2.69 -12.11
C ARG A 141 -0.94 -1.62 -12.25
N LEU A 142 -1.12 -0.68 -13.16
CA LEU A 142 -0.20 0.45 -13.37
C LEU A 142 -0.23 1.44 -12.20
N THR A 143 -1.39 1.68 -11.61
CA THR A 143 -1.56 2.64 -10.50
C THR A 143 -0.65 2.33 -9.31
N PRO A 144 -0.63 1.11 -8.72
CA PRO A 144 0.28 0.79 -7.62
C PRO A 144 1.76 0.88 -8.02
N LEU A 145 2.12 0.52 -9.25
CA LEU A 145 3.49 0.63 -9.73
C LEU A 145 3.93 2.08 -9.88
N ALA A 146 3.11 2.90 -10.51
CA ALA A 146 3.41 4.31 -10.74
C ALA A 146 3.48 5.10 -9.42
N PHE A 147 2.65 4.77 -8.44
CA PHE A 147 2.52 5.53 -7.19
C PHE A 147 3.05 4.82 -5.94
N CYS A 148 3.82 3.72 -6.08
CA CYS A 148 4.38 2.97 -4.96
C CYS A 148 5.21 3.85 -4.00
N VAL A 149 5.94 4.83 -4.52
CA VAL A 149 6.74 5.78 -3.72
C VAL A 149 5.83 6.67 -2.86
N LEU A 150 4.65 7.06 -3.36
CA LEU A 150 3.70 7.86 -2.59
C LEU A 150 3.06 7.06 -1.47
N PHE A 151 2.75 5.79 -1.69
CA PHE A 151 2.27 4.90 -0.64
C PHE A 151 3.32 4.70 0.46
N ALA A 152 4.59 4.51 0.07
CA ALA A 152 5.70 4.43 1.01
C ALA A 152 5.91 5.74 1.79
N LEU A 153 5.84 6.88 1.09
CA LEU A 153 5.96 8.21 1.70
C LEU A 153 4.84 8.47 2.70
N SER A 154 3.59 8.12 2.37
CA SER A 154 2.44 8.27 3.28
C SER A 154 2.67 7.54 4.60
N GLY A 155 3.15 6.30 4.56
CA GLY A 155 3.51 5.54 5.75
C GLY A 155 4.64 6.19 6.58
N ALA A 156 5.68 6.70 5.91
CA ALA A 156 6.81 7.34 6.58
C ALA A 156 6.44 8.70 7.18
N VAL A 157 5.70 9.53 6.46
CA VAL A 157 5.27 10.86 6.91
C VAL A 157 4.33 10.76 8.11
N GLY A 158 3.40 9.79 8.10
CA GLY A 158 2.49 9.56 9.22
C GLY A 158 3.23 9.29 10.53
N THR A 159 4.23 8.41 10.51
CA THR A 159 5.05 8.11 11.70
C THR A 159 5.90 9.29 12.14
N LEU A 160 6.52 10.04 11.22
CA LEU A 160 7.31 11.23 11.52
C LEU A 160 6.48 12.36 12.14
N ILE A 161 5.27 12.58 11.61
CA ILE A 161 4.33 13.57 12.15
C ILE A 161 3.89 13.14 13.55
N GLY A 162 3.52 11.88 13.76
CA GLY A 162 3.10 11.37 15.06
C GLY A 162 4.18 11.56 16.14
N GLN A 163 5.43 11.23 15.83
CA GLN A 163 6.56 11.43 16.75
C GLN A 163 6.80 12.90 17.09
N LYS A 164 6.81 13.79 16.09
CA LYS A 164 7.03 15.24 16.30
C LYS A 164 5.85 15.89 17.00
N PHE A 165 4.64 15.45 16.74
CA PHE A 165 3.44 15.92 17.42
C PHE A 165 3.45 15.52 18.90
N GLY A 166 3.78 14.27 19.21
CA GLY A 166 3.96 13.80 20.57
C GLY A 166 5.07 14.54 21.34
N ALA A 167 6.12 14.95 20.63
CA ALA A 167 7.18 15.81 21.18
C ALA A 167 6.82 17.31 21.24
N LYS A 168 5.58 17.70 20.92
CA LYS A 168 5.07 19.09 20.88
C LYS A 168 5.86 20.04 19.97
N GLN A 169 6.54 19.50 18.95
CA GLN A 169 7.34 20.27 17.99
C GLN A 169 6.52 20.70 16.77
N PHE A 170 5.49 21.49 16.95
CA PHE A 170 4.51 21.86 15.90
C PHE A 170 5.14 22.54 14.67
N GLY A 171 6.16 23.38 14.86
CA GLY A 171 6.89 23.99 13.74
C GLY A 171 7.56 22.96 12.83
N ARG A 172 8.12 21.90 13.39
CA ARG A 172 8.73 20.79 12.63
C ARG A 172 7.69 19.90 11.97
N VAL A 173 6.50 19.75 12.55
CA VAL A 173 5.37 19.05 11.93
C VAL A 173 4.97 19.76 10.64
N ARG A 174 4.74 21.08 10.69
CA ARG A 174 4.40 21.90 9.52
C ARG A 174 5.48 21.83 8.43
N GLY A 175 6.75 21.96 8.81
CA GLY A 175 7.87 21.85 7.86
C GLY A 175 7.95 20.47 7.21
N THR A 176 7.68 19.39 7.93
CA THR A 176 7.63 18.02 7.37
C THR A 176 6.49 17.87 6.39
N LEU A 177 5.31 18.39 6.72
CA LEU A 177 4.13 18.33 5.86
C LEU A 177 4.36 19.07 4.53
N ILE A 178 4.90 20.30 4.60
CA ILE A 178 5.18 21.10 3.40
C ILE A 178 6.17 20.38 2.49
N LYS A 179 7.28 19.85 3.05
CA LYS A 179 8.28 19.11 2.27
C LYS A 179 7.69 17.82 1.66
N ALA A 180 6.83 17.11 2.38
CA ALA A 180 6.15 15.94 1.87
C ALA A 180 5.22 16.29 0.71
N VAL A 181 4.45 17.37 0.81
CA VAL A 181 3.57 17.85 -0.28
C VAL A 181 4.39 18.29 -1.49
N GLN A 182 5.49 19.03 -1.30
CA GLN A 182 6.37 19.42 -2.40
C GLN A 182 6.98 18.21 -3.12
N PHE A 183 7.48 17.22 -2.36
CA PHE A 183 8.00 15.98 -2.94
C PHE A 183 6.92 15.23 -3.71
N THR A 184 5.73 15.10 -3.15
CA THR A 184 4.58 14.46 -3.80
C THR A 184 4.23 15.15 -5.11
N ALA A 185 4.18 16.49 -5.12
CA ALA A 185 3.85 17.26 -6.32
C ALA A 185 4.89 17.05 -7.44
N ILE A 186 6.18 17.11 -7.09
CA ILE A 186 7.26 16.87 -8.05
C ILE A 186 7.21 15.43 -8.57
N TYR A 187 7.06 14.46 -7.69
CA TYR A 187 6.99 13.05 -8.07
C TYR A 187 5.81 12.75 -9.01
N VAL A 188 4.62 13.26 -8.68
CA VAL A 188 3.43 13.10 -9.52
C VAL A 188 3.63 13.74 -10.89
N ALA A 189 4.22 14.95 -10.97
CA ALA A 189 4.50 15.60 -12.23
C ALA A 189 5.47 14.79 -13.10
N VAL A 190 6.52 14.23 -12.50
CA VAL A 190 7.49 13.38 -13.21
C VAL A 190 6.83 12.07 -13.69
N MET A 191 6.08 11.40 -12.82
CA MET A 191 5.38 10.15 -13.19
C MET A 191 4.33 10.40 -14.27
N TRP A 192 3.65 11.53 -14.21
CA TRP A 192 2.71 11.93 -15.25
C TRP A 192 3.42 12.11 -16.61
N ALA A 193 4.53 12.83 -16.64
CA ALA A 193 5.30 12.99 -17.86
C ALA A 193 5.77 11.64 -18.43
N ILE A 194 6.24 10.73 -17.56
CA ILE A 194 6.62 9.37 -17.95
C ILE A 194 5.42 8.60 -18.53
N LEU A 195 4.27 8.62 -17.89
CA LEU A 195 3.07 7.93 -18.36
C LEU A 195 2.55 8.51 -19.68
N MET A 196 2.64 9.83 -19.86
CA MET A 196 2.26 10.49 -21.11
C MET A 196 3.18 10.10 -22.27
N VAL A 197 4.46 9.94 -22.03
CA VAL A 197 5.41 9.47 -23.07
C VAL A 197 5.25 7.97 -23.33
N ALA A 198 5.04 7.20 -22.27
CA ALA A 198 4.98 5.75 -22.35
C ALA A 198 3.59 5.19 -22.75
N HIS A 199 2.54 6.02 -22.87
CA HIS A 199 1.17 5.53 -23.07
C HIS A 199 1.00 4.68 -24.35
N GLY A 200 1.68 5.04 -25.43
CA GLY A 200 1.70 4.28 -26.68
C GLY A 200 2.33 2.91 -26.49
N PHE A 201 3.52 2.87 -25.90
CA PHE A 201 4.24 1.63 -25.60
C PHE A 201 3.44 0.69 -24.68
N ILE A 202 2.73 1.26 -23.69
CA ILE A 202 1.87 0.50 -22.78
C ILE A 202 0.68 -0.08 -23.56
N SER A 203 0.01 0.71 -24.38
CA SER A 203 -1.12 0.22 -25.19
C SER A 203 -0.72 -0.89 -26.12
N ASP A 204 0.41 -0.78 -26.81
CA ASP A 204 0.95 -1.79 -27.72
C ASP A 204 1.35 -3.07 -26.97
N SER A 205 2.03 -2.94 -25.83
CA SER A 205 2.49 -4.07 -25.02
C SER A 205 1.34 -4.92 -24.45
N PHE A 206 0.20 -4.29 -24.14
CA PHE A 206 -1.00 -4.98 -23.65
C PHE A 206 -2.01 -5.28 -24.77
N GLN A 207 -1.66 -5.06 -26.03
CA GLN A 207 -2.50 -5.29 -27.21
C GLN A 207 -3.89 -4.63 -27.09
N LEU A 208 -3.92 -3.43 -26.45
CA LEU A 208 -5.16 -2.67 -26.31
C LEU A 208 -5.43 -1.93 -27.62
N SER A 209 -6.60 -2.19 -28.22
CA SER A 209 -7.03 -1.55 -29.45
C SER A 209 -8.30 -0.71 -29.23
N GLY A 210 -8.49 0.33 -30.06
CA GLY A 210 -9.70 1.13 -30.09
C GLY A 210 -9.99 1.84 -28.76
N GLU A 211 -11.14 1.57 -28.13
CA GLU A 211 -11.58 2.22 -26.92
C GLU A 211 -10.68 1.96 -25.71
N GLY A 212 -10.05 0.76 -25.62
CA GLY A 212 -9.14 0.42 -24.55
C GLY A 212 -7.89 1.31 -24.49
N ALA A 213 -7.29 1.60 -25.64
CA ALA A 213 -6.14 2.52 -25.73
C ALA A 213 -6.54 3.96 -25.33
N THR A 214 -7.73 4.38 -25.72
CA THR A 214 -8.30 5.69 -25.37
C THR A 214 -8.52 5.82 -23.85
N ILE A 215 -8.99 4.77 -23.19
CA ILE A 215 -9.16 4.75 -21.71
C ILE A 215 -7.83 4.90 -21.01
N VAL A 216 -6.78 4.20 -21.43
CA VAL A 216 -5.42 4.33 -20.85
C VAL A 216 -4.87 5.73 -21.06
N PHE A 217 -5.06 6.33 -22.24
CA PHE A 217 -4.68 7.71 -22.50
C PHE A 217 -5.40 8.71 -21.58
N TRP A 218 -6.72 8.60 -21.46
CA TRP A 218 -7.50 9.47 -20.57
C TRP A 218 -7.15 9.25 -19.10
N PHE A 219 -6.79 8.04 -18.70
CA PHE A 219 -6.29 7.78 -17.37
C PHE A 219 -4.95 8.48 -17.12
N ALA A 220 -4.00 8.37 -18.06
CA ALA A 220 -2.73 9.05 -17.97
C ALA A 220 -2.91 10.57 -17.89
N LEU A 221 -3.83 11.13 -18.68
CA LEU A 221 -4.12 12.57 -18.71
C LEU A 221 -4.81 13.06 -17.42
N ARG A 222 -5.79 12.31 -16.88
CA ARG A 222 -6.61 12.74 -15.72
C ARG A 222 -5.98 12.41 -14.36
N SER A 223 -5.06 11.47 -14.28
CA SER A 223 -4.39 11.12 -13.03
C SER A 223 -3.71 12.34 -12.37
N THR A 224 -3.28 13.30 -13.16
CA THR A 224 -2.69 14.58 -12.71
C THR A 224 -3.73 15.51 -12.09
N PHE A 225 -4.94 15.55 -12.62
CA PHE A 225 -5.97 16.47 -12.14
C PHE A 225 -6.44 16.10 -10.73
N CYS A 226 -6.60 14.83 -10.44
CA CYS A 226 -6.91 14.35 -9.10
C CYS A 226 -5.77 14.64 -8.11
N ALA A 227 -4.51 14.44 -8.49
CA ALA A 227 -3.37 14.72 -7.64
C ALA A 227 -3.22 16.23 -7.33
N ALA A 228 -3.49 17.09 -8.31
CA ALA A 228 -3.49 18.55 -8.13
C ALA A 228 -4.60 19.05 -7.19
N LEU A 229 -5.78 18.42 -7.20
CA LEU A 229 -6.88 18.74 -6.29
C LEU A 229 -6.56 18.35 -4.84
N PHE A 230 -5.87 17.23 -4.61
CA PHE A 230 -5.45 16.79 -3.27
C PHE A 230 -4.25 17.58 -2.72
N SER A 231 -3.49 18.28 -3.57
CA SER A 231 -2.33 19.09 -3.15
C SER A 231 -2.71 20.51 -2.70
N ARG A 232 -3.97 20.92 -2.79
CA ARG A 232 -4.41 22.21 -2.23
C ARG A 232 -4.34 22.13 -0.71
N PRO A 233 -3.54 23.00 -0.04
CA PRO A 233 -3.62 23.10 1.41
C PRO A 233 -5.05 23.47 1.80
N PRO A 234 -5.58 22.93 2.92
CA PRO A 234 -6.87 23.39 3.41
C PRO A 234 -6.77 24.91 3.54
N LEU A 235 -7.68 25.60 2.86
CA LEU A 235 -7.84 27.04 3.00
C LEU A 235 -8.10 27.28 4.49
N THR A 236 -7.07 27.69 5.21
CA THR A 236 -7.21 28.26 6.54
C THR A 236 -7.97 29.57 6.34
N GLY A 237 -9.28 29.43 6.38
CA GLY A 237 -10.17 30.58 6.59
C GLY A 237 -10.02 31.02 8.03
N ALA A 238 -9.65 32.28 8.15
CA ALA A 238 -9.79 33.21 9.26
C ALA A 238 -9.77 32.64 10.69
#